data_5c63ee11c7311fb8db5c6e0a65c90a4b
#
_entry.id   5c63ee11c7311fb8db5c6e0a65c90a4b
#
_cell.length_a   1.000
_cell.length_b   1.000
_cell.length_c   1.000
_cell.angle_alpha   90.00
_cell.angle_beta   90.00
_cell.angle_gamma   90.00
#
_symmetry.space_group_name_H-M   'P 1'
#
loop_
_entity.id
_entity.type
_entity.pdbx_description
1 polymer ?
#
loop_
_entity_poly.entity_id
_entity_poly.type
_entity_poly.pdbx_seq_one_letter_code
_entity_poly.pdbx_strand_id
1 'polypeptide(L)'
;MAAPDNEITRRCFLNKTAKTGLMMASVWPLSVSVSAVYGAQSQKASGPVPHRTIDQSLCIGCGSCVPLCPVGAISLGDETSSIDSHECTECGTCFRAEICPVDAIKPVKLGWPRVIRKTFSDPWAEHETTGITGRGTEGIKTNDAQNRFKKGDLGVFIEVGRPVLGGRFSDVDRIVRMFKAHGYEVIPHNPISVLIDDPKTGALKPEILDEKIISCVIEFVLPDTAADEFMTMIRELSEEVESVFSPSVALRADEQGQSPFEELFGTDVSCLPNAKVNIGTAAGIGREEA
;
A
#
# COMPACT_ATOMS: atom_id res chain seq x y z
N MET A 1 31.59 26.07 -30.52
CA MET A 1 31.94 24.79 -29.86
C MET A 1 30.68 24.31 -29.18
N ALA A 2 29.98 23.41 -29.85
CA ALA A 2 28.74 22.78 -29.36
C ALA A 2 29.09 21.59 -28.47
N ALA A 3 28.45 21.46 -27.31
CA ALA A 3 28.58 20.34 -26.43
C ALA A 3 27.92 19.09 -27.06
N PRO A 4 28.45 17.89 -26.87
CA PRO A 4 27.88 16.71 -27.48
C PRO A 4 26.59 16.28 -26.74
N ASP A 5 25.56 16.03 -27.54
CA ASP A 5 24.32 15.42 -27.15
C ASP A 5 24.60 14.03 -26.50
N ASN A 6 24.26 13.92 -25.23
CA ASN A 6 24.33 12.67 -24.47
C ASN A 6 22.99 11.94 -24.61
N GLU A 7 22.70 11.44 -25.80
CA GLU A 7 21.66 10.43 -25.99
C GLU A 7 22.10 9.13 -25.32
N ILE A 8 21.75 8.97 -24.05
CA ILE A 8 21.69 7.65 -23.41
C ILE A 8 20.43 6.97 -23.92
N THR A 9 20.55 6.42 -25.11
CA THR A 9 19.48 5.63 -25.71
C THR A 9 19.18 4.42 -24.84
N ARG A 10 17.90 4.22 -24.58
CA ARG A 10 17.26 3.08 -23.86
C ARG A 10 17.69 1.68 -24.35
N ARG A 11 18.51 1.59 -25.40
CA ARG A 11 19.05 0.38 -26.02
C ARG A 11 20.20 -0.29 -25.28
N CYS A 12 20.85 0.36 -24.32
CA CYS A 12 22.09 -0.19 -23.71
C CYS A 12 21.85 -1.22 -22.59
N PHE A 13 20.63 -1.43 -22.12
CA PHE A 13 20.35 -2.36 -21.00
C PHE A 13 19.87 -3.76 -21.40
N LEU A 14 19.52 -4.00 -22.65
CA LEU A 14 18.83 -5.23 -23.07
C LEU A 14 19.75 -6.37 -23.57
N ASN A 15 21.07 -6.21 -23.60
CA ASN A 15 21.92 -7.16 -24.32
C ASN A 15 22.95 -7.98 -23.52
N LYS A 16 22.83 -8.05 -22.19
CA LYS A 16 23.73 -8.92 -21.41
C LYS A 16 23.02 -9.58 -20.23
N THR A 17 22.26 -10.62 -20.46
CA THR A 17 22.16 -11.78 -19.55
C THR A 17 21.11 -12.77 -20.09
N ALA A 18 21.51 -13.53 -21.07
CA ALA A 18 20.87 -14.81 -21.35
C ALA A 18 21.93 -15.87 -21.16
N LYS A 19 21.95 -16.53 -20.01
CA LYS A 19 22.41 -17.93 -19.83
C LYS A 19 22.39 -18.32 -18.35
N THR A 20 21.80 -19.51 -18.15
CA THR A 20 21.93 -20.43 -17.02
C THR A 20 21.01 -20.27 -15.81
N GLY A 21 20.22 -21.34 -15.58
CA GLY A 21 19.82 -21.75 -14.27
C GLY A 21 18.42 -22.37 -14.17
N LEU A 22 18.31 -23.63 -14.56
CA LEU A 22 17.17 -24.49 -14.25
C LEU A 22 17.10 -24.73 -12.74
N MET A 23 16.04 -24.36 -12.03
CA MET A 23 15.72 -24.89 -10.73
C MET A 23 14.24 -25.18 -10.59
N MET A 24 13.99 -26.38 -10.10
CA MET A 24 12.67 -27.02 -9.97
C MET A 24 11.75 -26.30 -9.02
N ALA A 25 10.53 -26.04 -9.45
CA ALA A 25 9.43 -25.59 -8.62
C ALA A 25 8.77 -26.78 -7.93
N SER A 26 8.84 -26.83 -6.61
CA SER A 26 7.99 -27.70 -5.80
C SER A 26 6.64 -27.01 -5.61
N VAL A 27 5.62 -27.61 -6.20
CA VAL A 27 4.21 -27.22 -6.06
C VAL A 27 3.71 -27.62 -4.67
N TRP A 28 3.37 -26.65 -3.85
CA TRP A 28 2.62 -26.87 -2.64
C TRP A 28 1.18 -26.35 -2.81
N PRO A 29 0.17 -27.22 -2.68
CA PRO A 29 -1.21 -26.78 -2.61
C PRO A 29 -1.56 -26.47 -1.16
N LEU A 30 -1.44 -25.22 -0.75
CA LEU A 30 -2.02 -24.73 0.49
C LEU A 30 -3.21 -23.82 0.16
N SER A 31 -4.35 -24.44 -0.07
CA SER A 31 -5.65 -23.78 0.08
C SER A 31 -5.95 -23.63 1.58
N VAL A 32 -5.32 -22.67 2.23
CA VAL A 32 -5.75 -22.23 3.56
C VAL A 32 -6.87 -21.23 3.34
N SER A 33 -8.06 -21.56 3.82
CA SER A 33 -9.22 -20.67 3.80
C SER A 33 -8.88 -19.43 4.61
N VAL A 34 -8.60 -18.32 3.92
CA VAL A 34 -8.25 -17.02 4.51
C VAL A 34 -9.34 -16.50 5.46
N SER A 35 -10.57 -16.99 5.31
CA SER A 35 -11.69 -16.68 6.22
C SER A 35 -11.47 -17.12 7.67
N ALA A 36 -10.57 -18.05 7.94
CA ALA A 36 -10.36 -18.57 9.29
C ALA A 36 -9.48 -17.68 10.17
N VAL A 37 -8.60 -16.87 9.60
CA VAL A 37 -7.62 -16.11 10.39
C VAL A 37 -8.17 -14.75 10.82
N TYR A 38 -8.86 -14.05 9.93
CA TYR A 38 -9.54 -12.78 10.29
C TYR A 38 -10.95 -13.01 10.87
N GLY A 39 -11.61 -14.10 10.52
CA GLY A 39 -12.97 -14.42 10.98
C GLY A 39 -13.07 -14.95 12.41
N ALA A 40 -11.99 -15.47 12.99
CA ALA A 40 -12.03 -16.11 14.31
C ALA A 40 -11.90 -15.14 15.51
N GLN A 41 -11.77 -13.82 15.28
CA GLN A 41 -11.59 -12.83 16.35
C GLN A 41 -12.75 -11.85 16.53
N SER A 42 -13.91 -12.09 15.95
CA SER A 42 -15.11 -11.32 16.22
C SER A 42 -15.73 -11.63 17.61
N GLN A 43 -14.92 -11.65 18.64
CA GLN A 43 -15.42 -11.47 20.01
C GLN A 43 -15.41 -9.97 20.30
N LYS A 44 -16.60 -9.35 20.37
CA LYS A 44 -16.79 -8.03 20.96
C LYS A 44 -16.11 -8.00 22.32
N ALA A 45 -14.89 -7.50 22.38
CA ALA A 45 -14.25 -7.18 23.64
C ALA A 45 -15.04 -6.03 24.25
N SER A 46 -15.75 -6.28 25.36
CA SER A 46 -16.56 -5.31 26.10
C SER A 46 -15.72 -4.35 26.97
N GLY A 47 -14.45 -4.17 26.65
CA GLY A 47 -13.51 -3.29 27.32
C GLY A 47 -12.77 -2.35 26.36
N PRO A 48 -12.06 -1.32 26.87
CA PRO A 48 -11.28 -0.44 26.02
C PRO A 48 -10.27 -1.22 25.19
N VAL A 49 -10.22 -0.97 23.88
CA VAL A 49 -9.29 -1.63 22.99
C VAL A 49 -7.85 -1.27 23.35
N PRO A 50 -6.96 -2.23 23.62
CA PRO A 50 -5.57 -1.94 23.96
C PRO A 50 -4.92 -1.08 22.89
N HIS A 51 -4.20 -0.04 23.30
CA HIS A 51 -3.46 0.85 22.41
C HIS A 51 -2.13 1.26 23.06
N ARG A 52 -1.19 1.73 22.24
CA ARG A 52 0.10 2.19 22.74
C ARG A 52 -0.06 3.44 23.61
N THR A 53 0.56 3.40 24.77
CA THR A 53 0.52 4.48 25.76
C THR A 53 1.92 4.80 26.27
N ILE A 54 2.04 5.95 26.93
CA ILE A 54 3.20 6.31 27.74
C ILE A 54 2.82 6.11 29.20
N ASP A 55 3.63 5.35 29.92
CA ASP A 55 3.46 5.18 31.36
C ASP A 55 3.73 6.53 32.06
N GLN A 56 2.66 7.13 32.55
CA GLN A 56 2.70 8.46 33.19
C GLN A 56 3.50 8.48 34.50
N SER A 57 3.61 7.32 35.17
CA SER A 57 4.39 7.21 36.42
C SER A 57 5.91 7.18 36.18
N LEU A 58 6.33 6.79 34.98
CA LEU A 58 7.73 6.75 34.56
C LEU A 58 8.13 7.98 33.74
N CYS A 59 7.18 8.61 33.05
CA CYS A 59 7.47 9.70 32.14
C CYS A 59 8.00 10.94 32.90
N ILE A 60 9.15 11.44 32.45
CA ILE A 60 9.79 12.65 33.03
C ILE A 60 9.56 13.91 32.18
N GLY A 61 8.67 13.88 31.20
CA GLY A 61 8.34 15.02 30.35
C GLY A 61 9.47 15.56 29.48
N CYS A 62 10.46 14.74 29.11
CA CYS A 62 11.60 15.22 28.31
C CYS A 62 11.24 15.55 26.85
N GLY A 63 10.08 15.14 26.34
CA GLY A 63 9.59 15.43 24.99
C GLY A 63 10.33 14.75 23.83
N SER A 64 11.37 13.94 24.10
CA SER A 64 12.20 13.32 23.05
C SER A 64 11.42 12.43 22.09
N CYS A 65 10.28 11.88 22.52
CA CYS A 65 9.42 11.01 21.69
C CYS A 65 8.52 11.80 20.71
N VAL A 66 8.28 13.08 20.97
CA VAL A 66 7.35 13.90 20.15
C VAL A 66 7.78 13.99 18.69
N PRO A 67 9.03 14.39 18.35
CA PRO A 67 9.46 14.53 16.95
C PRO A 67 9.58 13.19 16.21
N LEU A 68 9.53 12.07 16.94
CA LEU A 68 9.63 10.75 16.32
C LEU A 68 8.30 10.22 15.80
N CYS A 69 7.19 10.83 16.16
CA CYS A 69 5.89 10.37 15.70
C CYS A 69 5.61 10.83 14.27
N PRO A 70 5.56 9.91 13.28
CA PRO A 70 5.39 10.30 11.88
C PRO A 70 4.01 10.88 11.58
N VAL A 71 3.04 10.66 12.46
CA VAL A 71 1.65 11.14 12.31
C VAL A 71 1.28 12.20 13.36
N GLY A 72 2.25 12.68 14.13
CA GLY A 72 2.01 13.74 15.12
C GLY A 72 1.11 13.35 16.29
N ALA A 73 0.95 12.04 16.57
CA ALA A 73 0.07 11.55 17.63
C ALA A 73 0.65 11.70 19.05
N ILE A 74 1.90 12.16 19.20
CA ILE A 74 2.52 12.36 20.51
C ILE A 74 2.61 13.85 20.80
N SER A 75 2.11 14.26 21.96
CA SER A 75 2.22 15.62 22.45
C SER A 75 2.90 15.65 23.81
N LEU A 76 3.60 16.76 24.09
CA LEU A 76 4.14 17.07 25.41
C LEU A 76 3.12 17.94 26.13
N GLY A 77 2.65 17.46 27.28
CA GLY A 77 1.87 18.27 28.26
C GLY A 77 2.79 19.00 29.22
N ASP A 78 2.21 19.52 30.33
CA ASP A 78 2.95 20.29 31.31
C ASP A 78 4.03 19.47 32.05
N GLU A 79 3.73 18.23 32.39
CA GLU A 79 4.63 17.34 33.13
C GLU A 79 5.04 16.08 32.38
N THR A 80 4.21 15.57 31.49
CA THR A 80 4.40 14.29 30.83
C THR A 80 3.98 14.35 29.37
N SER A 81 4.50 13.42 28.54
CA SER A 81 4.02 13.23 27.18
C SER A 81 2.83 12.27 27.15
N SER A 82 1.95 12.45 26.16
CA SER A 82 0.81 11.57 25.91
C SER A 82 0.73 11.14 24.47
N ILE A 83 0.06 10.01 24.21
CA ILE A 83 -0.25 9.52 22.86
C ILE A 83 -1.74 9.66 22.64
N ASP A 84 -2.14 10.42 21.62
CA ASP A 84 -3.51 10.41 21.14
C ASP A 84 -3.79 9.04 20.49
N SER A 85 -4.67 8.28 21.15
CA SER A 85 -5.01 6.94 20.70
C SER A 85 -5.78 6.94 19.38
N HIS A 86 -6.51 8.01 19.04
CA HIS A 86 -7.25 8.13 17.81
C HIS A 86 -6.32 8.38 16.61
N GLU A 87 -5.25 9.14 16.81
CA GLU A 87 -4.28 9.48 15.79
C GLU A 87 -3.13 8.46 15.66
N CYS A 88 -2.83 7.71 16.73
CA CYS A 88 -1.75 6.72 16.72
C CYS A 88 -2.02 5.59 15.75
N THR A 89 -1.11 5.38 14.79
CA THR A 89 -1.18 4.30 13.76
C THR A 89 -0.55 2.99 14.21
N GLU A 90 -0.10 2.87 15.45
CA GLU A 90 0.59 1.69 15.99
C GLU A 90 1.86 1.27 15.22
N CYS A 91 2.50 2.20 14.51
CA CYS A 91 3.69 1.95 13.71
C CYS A 91 4.92 1.52 14.54
N GLY A 92 4.92 1.76 15.84
CA GLY A 92 6.00 1.38 16.76
C GLY A 92 7.29 2.17 16.62
N THR A 93 7.35 3.23 15.82
CA THR A 93 8.57 4.04 15.61
C THR A 93 9.10 4.62 16.93
N CYS A 94 8.23 5.22 17.75
CA CYS A 94 8.60 5.80 19.05
C CYS A 94 9.16 4.77 20.04
N PHE A 95 8.69 3.52 19.96
CA PHE A 95 9.17 2.42 20.79
C PHE A 95 10.51 1.87 20.29
N ARG A 96 10.63 1.61 19.00
CA ARG A 96 11.86 1.03 18.42
C ARG A 96 13.04 1.99 18.39
N ALA A 97 12.78 3.28 18.46
CA ALA A 97 13.85 4.27 18.49
C ALA A 97 14.64 4.27 19.83
N GLU A 98 14.13 3.57 20.86
CA GLU A 98 14.74 3.45 22.18
C GLU A 98 15.18 4.81 22.77
N ILE A 99 14.46 5.88 22.37
CA ILE A 99 14.82 7.27 22.74
C ILE A 99 14.39 7.64 24.15
N CYS A 100 13.49 6.87 24.76
CA CYS A 100 12.97 7.17 26.07
C CYS A 100 13.98 6.78 27.16
N PRO A 101 14.57 7.75 27.91
CA PRO A 101 15.63 7.46 28.89
C PRO A 101 15.12 6.69 30.12
N VAL A 102 13.81 6.61 30.28
CA VAL A 102 13.15 5.93 31.42
C VAL A 102 12.21 4.81 30.98
N ASP A 103 12.30 4.41 29.72
CA ASP A 103 11.46 3.33 29.14
C ASP A 103 9.96 3.48 29.41
N ALA A 104 9.44 4.70 29.41
CA ALA A 104 8.01 4.93 29.64
C ALA A 104 7.12 4.45 28.50
N ILE A 105 7.64 4.27 27.28
CA ILE A 105 6.89 3.75 26.13
C ILE A 105 6.98 2.23 26.12
N LYS A 106 5.87 1.55 26.36
CA LYS A 106 5.85 0.09 26.47
C LYS A 106 5.21 -0.55 25.24
N PRO A 107 5.66 -1.78 24.86
CA PRO A 107 4.96 -2.58 23.85
C PRO A 107 3.56 -2.94 24.37
N VAL A 108 2.61 -3.08 23.47
CA VAL A 108 1.24 -3.45 23.79
C VAL A 108 0.78 -4.59 22.88
N LYS A 109 0.00 -5.52 23.45
CA LYS A 109 -0.69 -6.53 22.66
C LYS A 109 -2.00 -5.93 22.15
N LEU A 110 -2.06 -5.71 20.85
CA LEU A 110 -3.23 -5.14 20.18
C LEU A 110 -4.27 -6.23 19.92
N GLY A 111 -5.55 -5.88 20.09
CA GLY A 111 -6.69 -6.68 19.67
C GLY A 111 -7.29 -6.15 18.37
N TRP A 112 -8.24 -6.92 17.80
CA TRP A 112 -9.06 -6.47 16.69
C TRP A 112 -10.08 -5.42 17.18
N PRO A 113 -10.38 -4.34 16.40
CA PRO A 113 -9.86 -4.05 15.06
C PRO A 113 -8.48 -3.35 15.06
N ARG A 114 -8.01 -2.86 16.19
CA ARG A 114 -6.85 -1.98 16.27
C ARG A 114 -5.54 -2.60 15.76
N VAL A 115 -5.40 -3.91 15.80
CA VAL A 115 -4.23 -4.62 15.26
C VAL A 115 -4.00 -4.29 13.78
N ILE A 116 -5.05 -3.92 13.02
CA ILE A 116 -4.95 -3.57 11.62
C ILE A 116 -4.08 -2.33 11.39
N ARG A 117 -4.09 -1.37 12.35
CA ARG A 117 -3.21 -0.19 12.29
C ARG A 117 -1.75 -0.62 12.22
N LYS A 118 -1.34 -1.55 13.11
CA LYS A 118 0.02 -2.07 13.12
C LYS A 118 0.34 -2.76 11.81
N THR A 119 -0.55 -3.60 11.31
CA THR A 119 -0.34 -4.36 10.07
C THR A 119 0.00 -3.45 8.88
N PHE A 120 -0.65 -2.29 8.76
CA PHE A 120 -0.43 -1.34 7.67
C PHE A 120 0.54 -0.19 8.00
N SER A 121 1.13 -0.18 9.20
CA SER A 121 1.98 0.94 9.61
C SER A 121 3.34 0.53 10.16
N ASP A 122 3.47 -0.65 10.74
CA ASP A 122 4.73 -1.18 11.25
C ASP A 122 5.49 -1.87 10.12
N PRO A 123 6.67 -1.37 9.70
CA PRO A 123 7.43 -1.95 8.60
C PRO A 123 7.92 -3.39 8.85
N TRP A 124 7.83 -3.87 10.09
CA TRP A 124 8.19 -5.24 10.46
C TRP A 124 6.98 -6.18 10.57
N ALA A 125 5.77 -5.64 10.45
CA ALA A 125 4.56 -6.47 10.46
C ALA A 125 4.36 -7.10 9.07
N GLU A 126 4.21 -8.42 9.04
CA GLU A 126 3.88 -9.16 7.83
C GLU A 126 2.37 -9.18 7.62
N HIS A 127 1.95 -9.03 6.36
CA HIS A 127 0.56 -9.20 5.96
C HIS A 127 0.29 -10.69 5.74
N GLU A 128 -0.69 -11.22 6.44
CA GLU A 128 -1.03 -12.64 6.40
C GLU A 128 -1.39 -13.15 5.00
N THR A 129 -1.96 -12.28 4.16
CA THR A 129 -2.35 -12.63 2.79
C THR A 129 -1.21 -12.74 1.82
N THR A 130 -0.13 -11.98 2.05
CA THR A 130 0.98 -11.87 1.09
C THR A 130 2.31 -12.34 1.67
N GLY A 131 2.44 -12.43 2.99
CA GLY A 131 3.71 -12.69 3.67
C GLY A 131 4.74 -11.57 3.52
N ILE A 132 4.31 -10.39 3.05
CA ILE A 132 5.19 -9.24 2.79
C ILE A 132 4.99 -8.19 3.88
N THR A 133 6.08 -7.55 4.29
CA THR A 133 6.08 -6.47 5.27
C THR A 133 5.72 -5.11 4.65
N GLY A 134 5.56 -4.11 5.49
CA GLY A 134 5.29 -2.74 5.07
C GLY A 134 3.87 -2.56 4.55
N ARG A 135 3.67 -2.29 3.27
CA ARG A 135 2.34 -2.12 2.67
C ARG A 135 1.69 -3.44 2.23
N GLY A 136 2.38 -4.56 2.42
CA GLY A 136 1.87 -5.90 2.11
C GLY A 136 1.75 -6.20 0.62
N THR A 137 2.35 -5.38 -0.24
CA THR A 137 2.34 -5.59 -1.67
C THR A 137 3.73 -5.32 -2.25
N GLU A 138 4.21 -6.20 -3.11
CA GLU A 138 5.41 -5.93 -3.90
C GLU A 138 5.16 -4.89 -4.97
N GLY A 139 3.91 -4.60 -5.21
CA GLY A 139 3.45 -3.64 -6.17
C GLY A 139 4.06 -3.82 -7.55
N ILE A 140 3.24 -3.77 -8.52
CA ILE A 140 3.60 -3.73 -9.92
C ILE A 140 4.59 -2.59 -10.22
N LYS A 141 4.68 -1.60 -9.33
CA LYS A 141 5.67 -0.52 -9.35
C LYS A 141 7.12 -0.99 -9.42
N THR A 142 7.41 -2.22 -8.98
CA THR A 142 8.77 -2.74 -8.96
C THR A 142 8.99 -3.80 -10.02
N ASN A 143 8.06 -4.72 -10.15
CA ASN A 143 8.31 -5.96 -10.90
C ASN A 143 7.02 -6.74 -10.98
N ASP A 144 6.41 -6.87 -12.10
CA ASP A 144 5.22 -7.71 -12.26
C ASP A 144 5.61 -9.20 -12.19
N ALA A 145 6.15 -9.63 -11.03
CA ALA A 145 6.65 -10.98 -10.84
C ALA A 145 5.57 -12.07 -11.03
N GLN A 146 4.31 -11.68 -10.87
CA GLN A 146 3.16 -12.58 -11.02
C GLN A 146 2.52 -12.50 -12.41
N ASN A 147 3.08 -11.69 -13.32
CA ASN A 147 2.56 -11.49 -14.68
C ASN A 147 1.06 -11.12 -14.69
N ARG A 148 0.66 -10.19 -13.84
CA ARG A 148 -0.73 -9.77 -13.63
C ARG A 148 -1.29 -8.94 -14.77
N PHE A 149 -0.40 -8.20 -15.49
CA PHE A 149 -0.79 -7.29 -16.55
C PHE A 149 -0.46 -7.89 -17.91
N LYS A 150 -1.41 -7.82 -18.80
CA LYS A 150 -1.28 -8.16 -20.19
C LYS A 150 -1.18 -6.89 -21.05
N LYS A 151 -0.87 -7.05 -22.32
CA LYS A 151 -1.00 -5.97 -23.30
C LYS A 151 -2.48 -5.59 -23.38
N GLY A 152 -2.78 -4.30 -23.32
CA GLY A 152 -4.16 -3.80 -23.27
C GLY A 152 -4.71 -3.65 -21.84
N ASP A 153 -3.92 -3.99 -20.80
CA ASP A 153 -4.28 -3.74 -19.42
C ASP A 153 -3.67 -2.42 -18.92
N LEU A 154 -4.46 -1.70 -18.15
CA LEU A 154 -4.07 -0.57 -17.32
C LEU A 154 -3.98 -1.06 -15.86
N GLY A 155 -2.79 -1.29 -15.36
CA GLY A 155 -2.57 -1.54 -13.94
C GLY A 155 -2.69 -0.26 -13.15
N VAL A 156 -3.59 -0.22 -12.17
CA VAL A 156 -3.86 0.95 -11.35
C VAL A 156 -3.45 0.71 -9.91
N PHE A 157 -2.77 1.68 -9.33
CA PHE A 157 -2.34 1.68 -7.93
C PHE A 157 -2.76 2.96 -7.28
N ILE A 158 -3.56 2.84 -6.25
CA ILE A 158 -3.95 3.97 -5.40
C ILE A 158 -3.22 3.83 -4.09
N GLU A 159 -2.20 4.67 -3.90
CA GLU A 159 -1.48 4.76 -2.63
C GLU A 159 -2.17 5.78 -1.73
N VAL A 160 -2.66 5.34 -0.57
CA VAL A 160 -3.36 6.18 0.42
C VAL A 160 -2.44 6.46 1.59
N GLY A 161 -2.48 7.70 2.11
CA GLY A 161 -1.79 8.12 3.33
C GLY A 161 -0.38 8.66 3.15
N ARG A 162 0.16 8.69 1.94
CA ARG A 162 1.46 9.28 1.62
C ARG A 162 1.33 10.46 0.67
N PRO A 163 2.22 11.47 0.78
CA PRO A 163 3.46 11.50 1.57
C PRO A 163 3.30 11.85 3.05
N VAL A 164 2.13 12.21 3.55
CA VAL A 164 1.99 12.76 4.91
C VAL A 164 0.81 12.22 5.69
N LEU A 165 0.97 12.15 7.03
CA LEU A 165 -0.03 12.03 8.10
C LEU A 165 -0.90 10.76 8.10
N GLY A 166 -0.67 9.83 7.16
CA GLY A 166 -1.46 8.60 7.10
C GLY A 166 -2.84 8.81 6.48
N GLY A 167 -3.66 7.78 6.54
CA GLY A 167 -5.03 7.77 6.05
C GLY A 167 -5.93 6.89 6.92
N ARG A 168 -7.24 6.98 6.72
CA ARG A 168 -8.23 6.15 7.40
C ARG A 168 -8.82 5.11 6.45
N PHE A 169 -9.24 4.00 7.01
CA PHE A 169 -9.92 2.97 6.21
C PHE A 169 -11.26 3.44 5.65
N SER A 170 -11.89 4.47 6.23
CA SER A 170 -13.06 5.12 5.61
C SER A 170 -12.78 5.66 4.22
N ASP A 171 -11.59 6.21 3.99
CA ASP A 171 -11.19 6.69 2.66
C ASP A 171 -10.81 5.54 1.72
N VAL A 172 -10.17 4.50 2.26
CA VAL A 172 -9.92 3.26 1.51
C VAL A 172 -11.24 2.62 1.07
N ASP A 173 -12.26 2.59 1.95
CA ASP A 173 -13.60 2.09 1.64
C ASP A 173 -14.24 2.86 0.48
N ARG A 174 -14.19 4.21 0.51
CA ARG A 174 -14.70 5.05 -0.58
C ARG A 174 -14.07 4.72 -1.92
N ILE A 175 -12.73 4.59 -1.93
CA ILE A 175 -11.97 4.24 -3.14
C ILE A 175 -12.40 2.87 -3.66
N VAL A 176 -12.41 1.85 -2.81
CA VAL A 176 -12.76 0.47 -3.21
C VAL A 176 -14.19 0.42 -3.75
N ARG A 177 -15.14 1.09 -3.09
CA ARG A 177 -16.54 1.13 -3.51
C ARG A 177 -16.74 1.86 -4.84
N MET A 178 -16.02 2.96 -5.07
CA MET A 178 -16.09 3.68 -6.34
C MET A 178 -15.63 2.78 -7.48
N PHE A 179 -14.45 2.16 -7.36
CA PHE A 179 -13.96 1.23 -8.39
C PHE A 179 -14.91 0.05 -8.59
N LYS A 180 -15.49 -0.47 -7.51
CA LYS A 180 -16.46 -1.57 -7.60
C LYS A 180 -17.74 -1.16 -8.32
N ALA A 181 -18.24 0.05 -8.10
CA ALA A 181 -19.42 0.57 -8.80
C ALA A 181 -19.21 0.68 -10.32
N HIS A 182 -17.98 0.89 -10.76
CA HIS A 182 -17.55 0.88 -12.16
C HIS A 182 -17.18 -0.53 -12.68
N GLY A 183 -17.39 -1.57 -11.88
CA GLY A 183 -17.13 -2.96 -12.28
C GLY A 183 -15.71 -3.46 -12.06
N TYR A 184 -14.84 -2.67 -11.42
CA TYR A 184 -13.46 -3.06 -11.14
C TYR A 184 -13.30 -3.60 -9.72
N GLU A 185 -12.49 -4.63 -9.56
CA GLU A 185 -12.26 -5.30 -8.28
C GLU A 185 -10.82 -5.11 -7.82
N VAL A 186 -10.64 -5.03 -6.50
CA VAL A 186 -9.31 -5.13 -5.91
C VAL A 186 -8.71 -6.48 -6.30
N ILE A 187 -7.46 -6.47 -6.79
CA ILE A 187 -6.83 -7.71 -7.24
C ILE A 187 -6.73 -8.74 -6.11
N PRO A 188 -6.85 -10.03 -6.43
CA PRO A 188 -6.58 -11.10 -5.47
C PRO A 188 -5.17 -10.95 -4.85
N HIS A 189 -5.02 -11.33 -3.60
CA HIS A 189 -3.78 -11.21 -2.81
C HIS A 189 -3.35 -9.77 -2.43
N ASN A 190 -4.08 -8.74 -2.82
CA ASN A 190 -3.89 -7.43 -2.20
C ASN A 190 -4.39 -7.48 -0.74
N PRO A 191 -3.65 -6.94 0.24
CA PRO A 191 -4.08 -6.96 1.65
C PRO A 191 -5.46 -6.35 1.91
N ILE A 192 -5.91 -5.45 1.05
CA ILE A 192 -7.25 -4.84 1.16
C ILE A 192 -8.36 -5.83 0.78
N SER A 193 -8.10 -6.78 -0.12
CA SER A 193 -9.12 -7.70 -0.63
C SER A 193 -9.79 -8.54 0.49
N VAL A 194 -9.05 -8.91 1.53
CA VAL A 194 -9.58 -9.69 2.67
C VAL A 194 -10.32 -8.84 3.70
N LEU A 195 -10.26 -7.53 3.57
CA LEU A 195 -10.96 -6.58 4.42
C LEU A 195 -12.33 -6.19 3.86
N ILE A 196 -12.65 -6.62 2.64
CA ILE A 196 -13.95 -6.42 2.01
C ILE A 196 -14.97 -7.33 2.71
N ASP A 197 -16.03 -6.73 3.25
CA ASP A 197 -17.14 -7.42 3.91
C ASP A 197 -18.25 -7.75 2.91
N ASP A 198 -18.59 -6.81 2.04
CA ASP A 198 -19.57 -7.00 0.98
C ASP A 198 -18.93 -6.99 -0.42
N PRO A 199 -18.74 -8.17 -1.04
CA PRO A 199 -18.16 -8.26 -2.38
C PRO A 199 -19.00 -7.60 -3.49
N LYS A 200 -20.29 -7.33 -3.25
CA LYS A 200 -21.16 -6.72 -4.27
C LYS A 200 -20.90 -5.23 -4.38
N THR A 201 -20.67 -4.57 -3.26
CA THR A 201 -20.46 -3.13 -3.19
C THR A 201 -19.01 -2.73 -2.99
N GLY A 202 -18.14 -3.69 -2.63
CA GLY A 202 -16.75 -3.43 -2.25
C GLY A 202 -16.61 -2.85 -0.83
N ALA A 203 -17.70 -2.78 -0.05
CA ALA A 203 -17.65 -2.22 1.30
C ALA A 203 -16.71 -3.00 2.21
N LEU A 204 -15.86 -2.27 2.93
CA LEU A 204 -14.97 -2.83 3.93
C LEU A 204 -15.71 -3.16 5.22
N LYS A 205 -15.07 -3.95 6.09
CA LYS A 205 -15.58 -4.29 7.42
C LYS A 205 -15.85 -3.01 8.23
N PRO A 206 -17.09 -2.81 8.75
CA PRO A 206 -17.46 -1.56 9.40
C PRO A 206 -16.57 -1.20 10.61
N GLU A 207 -16.11 -2.22 11.34
CA GLU A 207 -15.31 -2.03 12.56
C GLU A 207 -13.91 -1.48 12.32
N ILE A 208 -13.42 -1.47 11.06
CA ILE A 208 -12.10 -0.94 10.74
C ILE A 208 -12.14 0.47 10.14
N LEU A 209 -13.30 1.02 9.78
CA LEU A 209 -13.40 2.27 9.03
C LEU A 209 -12.73 3.45 9.73
N ASP A 210 -12.78 3.50 11.05
CA ASP A 210 -12.15 4.55 11.86
C ASP A 210 -10.65 4.29 12.14
N GLU A 211 -10.14 3.13 11.72
CA GLU A 211 -8.75 2.79 11.97
C GLU A 211 -7.81 3.59 11.06
N LYS A 212 -6.80 4.22 11.68
CA LYS A 212 -5.80 5.04 11.00
C LYS A 212 -4.53 4.25 10.70
N ILE A 213 -4.04 4.35 9.48
CA ILE A 213 -2.82 3.68 9.01
C ILE A 213 -1.82 4.69 8.44
N ILE A 214 -0.54 4.32 8.37
CA ILE A 214 0.45 5.16 7.68
C ILE A 214 0.22 5.15 6.19
N SER A 215 0.07 3.99 5.59
CA SER A 215 -0.27 3.89 4.16
C SER A 215 -0.69 2.49 3.76
N CYS A 216 -1.49 2.42 2.70
CA CYS A 216 -1.74 1.19 1.95
C CYS A 216 -1.63 1.47 0.44
N VAL A 217 -1.58 0.41 -0.33
CA VAL A 217 -1.69 0.46 -1.79
C VAL A 217 -2.85 -0.44 -2.20
N ILE A 218 -3.81 0.12 -2.88
CA ILE A 218 -4.94 -0.61 -3.45
C ILE A 218 -4.62 -0.82 -4.93
N GLU A 219 -4.75 -2.04 -5.40
CA GLU A 219 -4.37 -2.42 -6.75
C GLU A 219 -5.58 -2.91 -7.54
N PHE A 220 -5.72 -2.41 -8.78
CA PHE A 220 -6.76 -2.79 -9.72
C PHE A 220 -6.16 -3.08 -11.08
N VAL A 221 -6.90 -3.80 -11.92
CA VAL A 221 -6.61 -3.98 -13.34
C VAL A 221 -7.82 -3.55 -14.12
N LEU A 222 -7.65 -2.59 -15.01
CA LEU A 222 -8.66 -2.07 -15.92
C LEU A 222 -8.21 -2.35 -17.36
N PRO A 223 -9.12 -2.39 -18.34
CA PRO A 223 -8.69 -2.30 -19.73
C PRO A 223 -8.08 -0.92 -20.01
N ASP A 224 -7.08 -0.82 -20.87
CA ASP A 224 -6.45 0.45 -21.22
C ASP A 224 -7.42 1.45 -21.84
N THR A 225 -8.46 0.94 -22.51
CA THR A 225 -9.60 1.73 -23.04
C THR A 225 -10.40 2.47 -21.98
N ALA A 226 -10.23 2.13 -20.68
CA ALA A 226 -10.87 2.80 -19.56
C ALA A 226 -10.05 3.98 -19.00
N ALA A 227 -9.00 4.43 -19.69
CA ALA A 227 -8.12 5.49 -19.20
C ALA A 227 -8.88 6.80 -18.88
N ASP A 228 -9.80 7.23 -19.72
CA ASP A 228 -10.64 8.43 -19.49
C ASP A 228 -11.60 8.26 -18.31
N GLU A 229 -12.22 7.07 -18.20
CA GLU A 229 -13.08 6.73 -17.06
C GLU A 229 -12.28 6.73 -15.76
N PHE A 230 -11.09 6.14 -15.76
CA PHE A 230 -10.17 6.18 -14.63
C PHE A 230 -9.85 7.62 -14.21
N MET A 231 -9.51 8.48 -15.16
CA MET A 231 -9.21 9.89 -14.86
C MET A 231 -10.42 10.63 -14.27
N THR A 232 -11.62 10.29 -14.70
CA THR A 232 -12.86 10.83 -14.14
C THR A 232 -13.05 10.37 -12.70
N MET A 233 -12.93 9.07 -12.42
CA MET A 233 -13.00 8.51 -11.07
C MET A 233 -11.98 9.16 -10.12
N ILE A 234 -10.74 9.38 -10.58
CA ILE A 234 -9.70 10.02 -9.75
C ILE A 234 -10.05 11.46 -9.39
N ARG A 235 -10.64 12.22 -10.32
CA ARG A 235 -11.10 13.60 -10.03
C ARG A 235 -12.26 13.61 -9.03
N GLU A 236 -13.24 12.71 -9.17
CA GLU A 236 -14.32 12.56 -8.23
C GLU A 236 -13.82 12.15 -6.83
N LEU A 237 -12.93 11.17 -6.77
CA LEU A 237 -12.29 10.76 -5.50
C LEU A 237 -11.54 11.90 -4.83
N SER A 238 -10.94 12.81 -5.59
CA SER A 238 -10.21 13.96 -5.02
C SER A 238 -11.10 14.93 -4.25
N GLU A 239 -12.41 14.92 -4.52
CA GLU A 239 -13.39 15.74 -3.80
C GLU A 239 -14.00 15.01 -2.58
N GLU A 240 -13.95 13.68 -2.56
CA GLU A 240 -14.62 12.85 -1.55
C GLU A 240 -13.68 12.33 -0.45
N VAL A 241 -12.40 12.12 -0.79
CA VAL A 241 -11.41 11.50 0.09
C VAL A 241 -10.65 12.56 0.86
N GLU A 242 -10.63 12.45 2.20
CA GLU A 242 -9.92 13.38 3.08
C GLU A 242 -8.42 13.08 3.18
N SER A 243 -8.05 11.81 3.07
CA SER A 243 -6.64 11.40 3.10
C SER A 243 -5.93 11.78 1.81
N VAL A 244 -4.64 12.12 1.93
CA VAL A 244 -3.80 12.25 0.73
C VAL A 244 -3.71 10.89 0.04
N PHE A 245 -3.99 10.85 -1.24
CA PHE A 245 -3.77 9.68 -2.07
C PHE A 245 -3.01 10.02 -3.35
N SER A 246 -2.32 9.03 -3.89
CA SER A 246 -1.50 9.17 -5.08
C SER A 246 -1.81 8.04 -6.06
N PRO A 247 -2.51 8.32 -7.15
CA PRO A 247 -2.72 7.35 -8.21
C PRO A 247 -1.44 7.16 -9.02
N SER A 248 -1.20 5.95 -9.45
CA SER A 248 -0.17 5.64 -10.43
C SER A 248 -0.62 4.48 -11.31
N VAL A 249 -0.09 4.45 -12.53
CA VAL A 249 -0.46 3.45 -13.53
C VAL A 249 0.75 2.67 -14.00
N ALA A 250 0.52 1.44 -14.42
CA ALA A 250 1.50 0.60 -15.12
C ALA A 250 0.89 0.12 -16.43
N LEU A 251 1.69 0.23 -17.49
CA LEU A 251 1.34 -0.19 -18.84
C LEU A 251 2.46 -1.08 -19.37
N ARG A 252 2.11 -2.08 -20.19
CA ARG A 252 3.11 -2.82 -20.92
C ARG A 252 3.53 -2.08 -22.17
N ALA A 253 4.84 -1.90 -22.32
CA ALA A 253 5.42 -1.44 -23.57
C ALA A 253 5.30 -2.53 -24.64
N ASP A 254 5.28 -2.11 -25.89
CA ASP A 254 5.34 -2.99 -27.05
C ASP A 254 6.75 -3.63 -27.23
N GLU A 255 6.90 -4.44 -28.26
CA GLU A 255 8.18 -5.12 -28.60
C GLU A 255 9.30 -4.12 -28.94
N GLN A 256 8.97 -2.91 -29.32
CA GLN A 256 9.88 -1.82 -29.61
C GLN A 256 10.20 -0.98 -28.37
N GLY A 257 9.59 -1.29 -27.22
CA GLY A 257 9.74 -0.58 -25.96
C GLY A 257 8.95 0.72 -25.89
N GLN A 258 7.97 0.93 -26.79
CA GLN A 258 7.08 2.07 -26.76
C GLN A 258 5.94 1.81 -25.77
N SER A 259 5.67 2.82 -24.92
CA SER A 259 4.54 2.78 -24.00
C SER A 259 3.34 3.50 -24.61
N PRO A 260 2.12 2.99 -24.50
CA PRO A 260 0.92 3.70 -24.93
C PRO A 260 0.53 4.86 -24.02
N PHE A 261 1.37 5.24 -23.06
CA PHE A 261 1.05 6.22 -22.03
C PHE A 261 0.62 7.57 -22.60
N GLU A 262 1.38 8.12 -23.57
CA GLU A 262 1.09 9.42 -24.16
C GLU A 262 -0.20 9.42 -24.99
N GLU A 263 -0.52 8.29 -25.61
CA GLU A 263 -1.77 8.09 -26.35
C GLU A 263 -2.99 8.06 -25.41
N LEU A 264 -2.85 7.41 -24.25
CA LEU A 264 -3.94 7.21 -23.31
C LEU A 264 -4.19 8.44 -22.41
N PHE A 265 -3.14 9.12 -21.97
CA PHE A 265 -3.24 10.18 -20.95
C PHE A 265 -2.87 11.58 -21.48
N GLY A 266 -2.34 11.68 -22.68
CA GLY A 266 -1.92 12.97 -23.25
C GLY A 266 -0.94 13.71 -22.36
N THR A 267 -1.15 15.02 -22.22
CA THR A 267 -0.34 15.92 -21.38
C THR A 267 -0.93 16.14 -19.99
N ASP A 268 -2.10 15.59 -19.70
CA ASP A 268 -2.84 15.83 -18.44
C ASP A 268 -2.21 15.09 -17.24
N VAL A 269 -1.39 14.08 -17.53
CA VAL A 269 -0.69 13.29 -16.52
C VAL A 269 0.81 13.41 -16.68
N SER A 270 1.50 13.82 -15.62
CA SER A 270 2.96 13.92 -15.65
C SER A 270 3.61 12.55 -15.71
N CYS A 271 4.33 12.29 -16.79
CA CYS A 271 5.24 11.15 -16.87
C CYS A 271 6.63 11.57 -16.41
N LEU A 272 7.11 11.02 -15.31
CA LEU A 272 8.47 11.26 -14.86
C LEU A 272 9.44 10.44 -15.71
N PRO A 273 10.42 11.04 -16.39
CA PRO A 273 11.33 10.31 -17.26
C PRO A 273 12.18 9.26 -16.52
N ASN A 274 12.33 9.41 -15.20
CA ASN A 274 13.04 8.48 -14.33
C ASN A 274 12.09 7.63 -13.46
N ALA A 275 10.81 7.53 -13.83
CA ALA A 275 9.89 6.61 -13.17
C ALA A 275 10.41 5.18 -13.24
N LYS A 276 10.06 4.36 -12.25
CA LYS A 276 10.46 2.96 -12.22
C LYS A 276 10.01 2.25 -13.50
N VAL A 277 10.98 1.73 -14.23
CA VAL A 277 10.75 0.88 -15.39
C VAL A 277 10.93 -0.56 -14.94
N ASN A 278 9.93 -1.40 -15.20
CA ASN A 278 10.06 -2.83 -14.99
C ASN A 278 11.07 -3.39 -16.00
N ILE A 279 12.15 -3.99 -15.51
CA ILE A 279 13.22 -4.56 -16.35
C ILE A 279 12.86 -5.94 -16.91
N GLY A 280 11.61 -6.37 -16.80
CA GLY A 280 11.15 -7.60 -17.40
C GLY A 280 11.68 -8.87 -16.75
N THR A 281 11.88 -8.84 -15.44
CA THR A 281 12.24 -10.05 -14.68
C THR A 281 11.05 -10.94 -14.39
N ALA A 282 9.83 -10.48 -14.74
CA ALA A 282 8.64 -11.28 -14.63
C ALA A 282 8.68 -12.47 -15.62
N ALA A 283 8.31 -13.62 -15.14
CA ALA A 283 8.10 -14.78 -16.00
C ALA A 283 6.96 -14.47 -16.98
N GLY A 284 7.22 -14.60 -18.28
CA GLY A 284 6.17 -14.52 -19.29
C GLY A 284 6.20 -13.34 -20.25
N ILE A 285 7.28 -12.56 -20.32
CA ILE A 285 7.46 -11.68 -21.47
C ILE A 285 7.61 -12.58 -22.70
N GLY A 286 6.61 -12.58 -23.56
CA GLY A 286 6.60 -13.28 -24.84
C GLY A 286 6.01 -14.68 -24.83
N ARG A 287 5.31 -15.12 -23.80
CA ARG A 287 4.42 -16.30 -23.94
C ARG A 287 3.04 -15.80 -24.33
N GLU A 288 2.81 -15.73 -25.64
CA GLU A 288 1.47 -15.89 -26.19
C GLU A 288 1.01 -17.28 -25.77
N GLU A 289 -0.11 -17.38 -25.06
CA GLU A 289 -0.78 -18.65 -24.90
C GLU A 289 -1.26 -19.07 -26.31
N ALA A 290 -0.66 -20.16 -26.81
CA ALA A 290 -1.07 -20.81 -28.05
C ALA A 290 -2.39 -21.59 -27.83
#